data_1f21d0e06820070d404214793c93bdf0
#
_entry.id   1f21d0e06820070d404214793c93bdf0
#
_cell.length_a   1.000
_cell.length_b   1.000
_cell.length_c   1.000
_cell.angle_alpha   90.00
_cell.angle_beta   90.00
_cell.angle_gamma   90.00
#
_symmetry.space_group_name_H-M   'P 1'
#
loop_
_entity.id
_entity.type
_entity.pdbx_description
1 polymer ?
#
loop_
_entity_poly.entity_id
_entity_poly.type
_entity_poly.pdbx_seq_one_letter_code
_entity_poly.pdbx_strand_id
1 'polypeptide(L)'
;RLVHSRDESTQMVALNILYNVGARDEHPEHTGFAHLFEHLMFGGSVNIPDYDMPLQLAGGENNAWTNNDITNYYLTVPRQNVETGFWLESDRMLSLDFSERSLEVQRGVVMEEFKQRCLNQPYGDVGHLLRPLAYQTHPYQWPTIGKELSHIANATLEEVKAFFFRFYAPNNAILAVTGNISFEEAVALTEKWFASIPRREVPLRNLPQEQEQTEERRLTVERNVPLVAL
;
A
#
# COMPACT_ATOMS: atom_id res chain seq x y z
N ARG A 1 -14.41 7.54 4.98
CA ARG A 1 -15.70 6.83 5.10
C ARG A 1 -15.54 5.68 6.07
N LEU A 2 -16.46 5.53 7.07
CA LEU A 2 -16.53 4.38 7.97
C LEU A 2 -17.52 3.33 7.43
N VAL A 3 -17.09 2.07 7.45
CA VAL A 3 -17.93 0.89 7.20
C VAL A 3 -17.82 -0.01 8.44
N HIS A 4 -18.92 -0.57 8.89
CA HIS A 4 -18.94 -1.37 10.12
C HIS A 4 -19.74 -2.66 9.93
N SER A 5 -19.24 -3.75 10.51
CA SER A 5 -19.93 -5.03 10.59
C SER A 5 -19.71 -5.65 11.98
N ARG A 6 -20.80 -5.84 12.74
CA ARG A 6 -20.73 -6.43 14.07
C ARG A 6 -20.73 -7.96 13.99
N ASP A 7 -19.79 -8.58 14.73
CA ASP A 7 -19.75 -10.01 14.93
C ASP A 7 -19.47 -10.32 16.42
N GLU A 8 -20.47 -10.75 17.14
CA GLU A 8 -20.37 -11.09 18.57
C GLU A 8 -19.83 -12.48 18.84
N SER A 9 -19.67 -13.30 17.80
CA SER A 9 -19.14 -14.67 17.94
C SER A 9 -17.65 -14.73 18.18
N THR A 10 -16.93 -13.62 17.93
CA THR A 10 -15.48 -13.48 18.12
C THR A 10 -15.15 -12.56 19.29
N GLN A 11 -13.95 -12.71 19.87
CA GLN A 11 -13.38 -11.75 20.81
C GLN A 11 -12.37 -10.81 20.15
N MET A 12 -12.31 -10.82 18.81
CA MET A 12 -11.40 -9.99 18.03
C MET A 12 -12.13 -8.87 17.34
N VAL A 13 -11.39 -7.81 17.01
CA VAL A 13 -11.82 -6.72 16.13
C VAL A 13 -10.77 -6.53 15.06
N ALA A 14 -11.19 -6.45 13.82
CA ALA A 14 -10.36 -6.10 12.68
C ALA A 14 -10.61 -4.65 12.27
N LEU A 15 -9.53 -3.91 12.09
CA LEU A 15 -9.52 -2.61 11.44
C LEU A 15 -8.85 -2.75 10.08
N ASN A 16 -9.48 -2.23 9.05
CA ASN A 16 -8.96 -2.25 7.70
C ASN A 16 -9.05 -0.86 7.09
N ILE A 17 -7.92 -0.29 6.69
CA ILE A 17 -7.88 1.00 5.99
C ILE A 17 -7.46 0.77 4.54
N LEU A 18 -8.38 1.07 3.65
CA LEU A 18 -8.17 1.02 2.21
C LEU A 18 -7.98 2.43 1.67
N TYR A 19 -6.78 2.71 1.15
CA TYR A 19 -6.50 3.94 0.43
C TYR A 19 -6.75 3.75 -1.06
N ASN A 20 -7.45 4.70 -1.66
CA ASN A 20 -7.70 4.71 -3.10
C ASN A 20 -6.47 5.25 -3.84
N VAL A 21 -5.39 4.50 -3.79
CA VAL A 21 -4.09 4.75 -4.44
C VAL A 21 -3.39 3.44 -4.70
N GLY A 22 -2.82 3.28 -5.88
CA GLY A 22 -2.05 2.10 -6.27
C GLY A 22 -1.06 2.43 -7.38
N ALA A 23 -0.48 1.41 -8.00
CA ALA A 23 0.56 1.61 -9.02
C ALA A 23 0.08 2.43 -10.23
N ARG A 24 -1.20 2.49 -10.52
CA ARG A 24 -1.76 3.34 -11.61
C ARG A 24 -1.62 4.84 -11.35
N ASP A 25 -1.41 5.24 -10.10
CA ASP A 25 -1.30 6.64 -9.69
C ASP A 25 0.14 7.17 -9.75
N GLU A 26 1.06 6.30 -10.13
CA GLU A 26 2.49 6.59 -10.23
C GLU A 26 2.85 7.30 -11.53
N HIS A 27 3.98 8.00 -11.54
CA HIS A 27 4.55 8.56 -12.75
C HIS A 27 5.34 7.47 -13.49
N PRO A 28 5.31 7.41 -14.84
CA PRO A 28 6.02 6.38 -15.60
C PRO A 28 7.54 6.27 -15.36
N GLU A 29 8.16 7.33 -14.86
CA GLU A 29 9.59 7.40 -14.51
C GLU A 29 9.85 7.23 -13.01
N HIS A 30 8.78 7.07 -12.18
CA HIS A 30 8.83 6.91 -10.73
C HIS A 30 7.85 5.83 -10.29
N THR A 31 8.06 4.59 -10.76
CA THR A 31 7.19 3.46 -10.49
C THR A 31 7.64 2.65 -9.28
N GLY A 32 6.71 1.93 -8.66
CA GLY A 32 6.94 1.18 -7.42
C GLY A 32 6.71 2.01 -6.14
N PHE A 33 6.28 3.27 -6.27
CA PHE A 33 6.06 4.16 -5.13
C PHE A 33 4.91 3.72 -4.24
N ALA A 34 3.81 3.22 -4.80
CA ALA A 34 2.69 2.71 -4.01
C ALA A 34 3.11 1.51 -3.14
N HIS A 35 3.94 0.63 -3.67
CA HIS A 35 4.52 -0.49 -2.93
C HIS A 35 5.58 -0.03 -1.91
N LEU A 36 6.43 0.92 -2.26
CA LEU A 36 7.36 1.53 -1.31
C LEU A 36 6.61 2.16 -0.12
N PHE A 37 5.45 2.79 -0.38
CA PHE A 37 4.60 3.32 0.68
C PHE A 37 3.96 2.25 1.55
N GLU A 38 3.61 1.10 0.99
CA GLU A 38 3.18 -0.03 1.82
C GLU A 38 4.21 -0.32 2.91
N HIS A 39 5.49 -0.37 2.55
CA HIS A 39 6.58 -0.58 3.50
C HIS A 39 6.84 0.62 4.42
N LEU A 40 6.86 1.85 3.89
CA LEU A 40 7.11 3.06 4.67
C LEU A 40 6.09 3.27 5.79
N MET A 41 4.85 2.87 5.59
CA MET A 41 3.78 2.99 6.59
C MET A 41 4.01 2.09 7.82
N PHE A 42 4.91 1.12 7.75
CA PHE A 42 5.38 0.32 8.89
C PHE A 42 6.69 0.84 9.50
N GLY A 43 7.31 1.82 8.88
CA GLY A 43 8.57 2.42 9.34
C GLY A 43 8.44 3.34 10.56
N GLY A 44 7.24 3.48 11.09
CA GLY A 44 6.92 4.33 12.24
C GLY A 44 6.35 5.69 11.87
N SER A 45 5.88 6.38 12.86
CA SER A 45 5.37 7.76 12.79
C SER A 45 6.08 8.63 13.81
N VAL A 46 5.84 9.93 13.74
CA VAL A 46 6.51 10.91 14.64
C VAL A 46 6.29 10.58 16.11
N ASN A 47 5.09 10.12 16.48
CA ASN A 47 4.74 9.79 17.86
C ASN A 47 4.93 8.32 18.19
N ILE A 48 5.01 7.45 17.18
CA ILE A 48 5.09 5.98 17.34
C ILE A 48 6.25 5.48 16.46
N PRO A 49 7.50 5.52 16.96
CA PRO A 49 8.67 5.12 16.18
C PRO A 49 8.70 3.65 15.78
N ASP A 50 8.00 2.81 16.52
CA ASP A 50 7.85 1.38 16.27
C ASP A 50 6.35 1.04 16.26
N TYR A 51 5.82 0.75 15.08
CA TYR A 51 4.41 0.42 14.89
C TYR A 51 4.06 -0.97 15.46
N ASP A 52 4.94 -1.93 15.31
CA ASP A 52 4.67 -3.33 15.63
C ASP A 52 4.69 -3.60 17.15
N MET A 53 5.58 -2.95 17.87
CA MET A 53 5.73 -3.19 19.31
C MET A 53 4.42 -2.96 20.11
N PRO A 54 3.75 -1.79 20.04
CA PRO A 54 2.51 -1.58 20.78
C PRO A 54 1.37 -2.48 20.27
N LEU A 55 1.35 -2.86 19.01
CA LEU A 55 0.37 -3.78 18.47
C LEU A 55 0.55 -5.19 19.03
N GLN A 56 1.79 -5.70 19.07
CA GLN A 56 2.12 -7.01 19.64
C GLN A 56 1.82 -7.06 21.13
N LEU A 57 2.14 -5.99 21.87
CA LEU A 57 1.80 -5.88 23.31
C LEU A 57 0.28 -5.87 23.53
N ALA A 58 -0.48 -5.35 22.60
CA ALA A 58 -1.94 -5.42 22.62
C ALA A 58 -2.50 -6.78 22.18
N GLY A 59 -1.64 -7.73 21.78
CA GLY A 59 -2.06 -9.05 21.28
C GLY A 59 -2.59 -9.01 19.85
N GLY A 60 -2.20 -8.01 19.07
CA GLY A 60 -2.62 -7.82 17.70
C GLY A 60 -1.60 -8.30 16.67
N GLU A 61 -2.05 -8.41 15.45
CA GLU A 61 -1.25 -8.67 14.25
C GLU A 61 -1.68 -7.74 13.11
N ASN A 62 -0.81 -7.52 12.16
CA ASN A 62 -1.10 -6.68 11.00
C ASN A 62 -0.54 -7.26 9.71
N ASN A 63 -1.04 -6.74 8.60
CA ASN A 63 -0.44 -6.92 7.29
C ASN A 63 -0.91 -5.81 6.34
N ALA A 64 -0.34 -5.80 5.13
CA ALA A 64 -0.76 -4.90 4.06
C ALA A 64 -0.58 -5.56 2.69
N TRP A 65 -1.17 -4.96 1.69
CA TRP A 65 -0.93 -5.30 0.30
C TRP A 65 -1.26 -4.12 -0.62
N THR A 66 -0.58 -4.08 -1.75
CA THR A 66 -0.77 -3.08 -2.80
C THR A 66 -1.05 -3.76 -4.13
N ASN A 67 -1.94 -3.17 -4.92
CA ASN A 67 -2.14 -3.56 -6.31
C ASN A 67 -2.12 -2.33 -7.23
N ASN A 68 -2.61 -2.48 -8.45
CA ASN A 68 -2.63 -1.37 -9.39
C ASN A 68 -3.53 -0.21 -8.95
N ASP A 69 -4.58 -0.47 -8.16
CA ASP A 69 -5.67 0.47 -7.90
C ASP A 69 -5.73 0.99 -6.48
N ILE A 70 -5.36 0.15 -5.51
CA ILE A 70 -5.54 0.40 -4.08
C ILE A 70 -4.36 -0.12 -3.27
N THR A 71 -4.16 0.51 -2.11
CA THR A 71 -3.26 0.05 -1.05
C THR A 71 -4.08 -0.18 0.21
N ASN A 72 -3.95 -1.36 0.80
CA ASN A 72 -4.76 -1.81 1.91
C ASN A 72 -3.89 -2.18 3.10
N TYR A 73 -4.25 -1.66 4.27
CA TYR A 73 -3.62 -2.00 5.55
C TYR A 73 -4.69 -2.57 6.47
N TYR A 74 -4.36 -3.62 7.19
CA TYR A 74 -5.28 -4.19 8.16
C TYR A 74 -4.55 -4.71 9.39
N LEU A 75 -5.26 -4.67 10.50
CA LEU A 75 -4.81 -5.25 11.75
C LEU A 75 -5.97 -5.95 12.44
N THR A 76 -5.65 -6.90 13.28
CA THR A 76 -6.60 -7.53 14.21
C THR A 76 -6.08 -7.39 15.63
N VAL A 77 -6.98 -7.11 16.56
CA VAL A 77 -6.65 -6.99 17.99
C VAL A 77 -7.77 -7.61 18.83
N PRO A 78 -7.46 -8.12 20.04
CA PRO A 78 -8.47 -8.43 21.02
C PRO A 78 -9.39 -7.23 21.31
N ARG A 79 -10.67 -7.50 21.51
CA ARG A 79 -11.71 -6.50 21.75
C ARG A 79 -11.35 -5.47 22.81
N GLN A 80 -10.75 -5.92 23.93
CA GLN A 80 -10.36 -5.03 25.04
C GLN A 80 -9.26 -4.03 24.67
N ASN A 81 -8.50 -4.30 23.60
CA ASN A 81 -7.38 -3.48 23.16
C ASN A 81 -7.66 -2.78 21.81
N VAL A 82 -8.93 -2.73 21.38
CA VAL A 82 -9.31 -2.20 20.05
C VAL A 82 -8.84 -0.77 19.83
N GLU A 83 -8.82 0.05 20.87
CA GLU A 83 -8.40 1.44 20.78
C GLU A 83 -6.94 1.61 20.33
N THR A 84 -6.06 0.64 20.68
CA THR A 84 -4.67 0.62 20.18
C THR A 84 -4.62 0.63 18.66
N GLY A 85 -5.50 -0.13 18.00
CA GLY A 85 -5.58 -0.14 16.54
C GLY A 85 -5.97 1.21 15.95
N PHE A 86 -6.97 1.88 16.53
CA PHE A 86 -7.39 3.22 16.08
C PHE A 86 -6.28 4.26 16.26
N TRP A 87 -5.59 4.22 17.39
CA TRP A 87 -4.44 5.07 17.67
C TRP A 87 -3.31 4.89 16.66
N LEU A 88 -2.87 3.65 16.43
CA LEU A 88 -1.79 3.32 15.48
C LEU A 88 -2.12 3.78 14.07
N GLU A 89 -3.32 3.44 13.58
CA GLU A 89 -3.75 3.77 12.23
C GLU A 89 -3.91 5.28 12.00
N SER A 90 -4.44 5.99 12.98
CA SER A 90 -4.62 7.43 12.89
C SER A 90 -3.30 8.19 12.91
N ASP A 91 -2.36 7.75 13.75
CA ASP A 91 -1.07 8.44 13.89
C ASP A 91 -0.24 8.34 12.61
N ARG A 92 -0.13 7.15 12.00
CA ARG A 92 0.59 7.01 10.74
C ARG A 92 -0.07 7.75 9.56
N MET A 93 -1.39 7.92 9.58
CA MET A 93 -2.10 8.74 8.58
C MET A 93 -1.82 10.24 8.76
N LEU A 94 -1.70 10.70 10.00
CA LEU A 94 -1.48 12.09 10.33
C LEU A 94 0.00 12.50 10.19
N SER A 95 0.90 11.69 10.74
CA SER A 95 2.27 12.10 11.07
C SER A 95 3.31 11.02 10.79
N LEU A 96 3.26 10.41 9.60
CA LEU A 96 4.27 9.43 9.17
C LEU A 96 5.69 10.01 9.32
N ASP A 97 6.64 9.19 9.81
CA ASP A 97 8.04 9.61 9.91
C ASP A 97 8.71 9.64 8.53
N PHE A 98 8.93 10.84 8.03
CA PHE A 98 9.66 11.09 6.78
C PHE A 98 11.12 11.41 7.06
N SER A 99 11.85 10.45 7.61
CA SER A 99 13.30 10.57 7.80
C SER A 99 14.08 9.89 6.66
N GLU A 100 15.27 10.42 6.37
CA GLU A 100 16.20 9.80 5.41
C GLU A 100 16.51 8.36 5.82
N ARG A 101 16.61 8.11 7.12
CA ARG A 101 16.88 6.77 7.65
C ARG A 101 15.73 5.81 7.36
N SER A 102 14.48 6.22 7.59
CA SER A 102 13.30 5.39 7.31
C SER A 102 13.23 5.07 5.82
N LEU A 103 13.41 6.09 4.97
CA LEU A 103 13.43 5.90 3.52
C LEU A 103 14.52 4.93 3.07
N GLU A 104 15.75 5.08 3.56
CA GLU A 104 16.88 4.24 3.17
C GLU A 104 16.66 2.78 3.56
N VAL A 105 16.14 2.53 4.76
CA VAL A 105 15.83 1.16 5.24
C VAL A 105 14.77 0.53 4.33
N GLN A 106 13.64 1.19 4.10
CA GLN A 106 12.55 0.62 3.32
C GLN A 106 12.89 0.52 1.83
N ARG A 107 13.65 1.46 1.30
CA ARG A 107 14.23 1.38 -0.05
C ARG A 107 15.06 0.10 -0.21
N GLY A 108 15.95 -0.18 0.76
CA GLY A 108 16.77 -1.39 0.76
C GLY A 108 15.92 -2.67 0.75
N VAL A 109 14.86 -2.72 1.57
CA VAL A 109 13.94 -3.86 1.63
C VAL A 109 13.23 -4.07 0.30
N VAL A 110 12.62 -3.02 -0.27
CA VAL A 110 11.89 -3.10 -1.54
C VAL A 110 12.81 -3.46 -2.70
N MET A 111 14.03 -2.92 -2.73
CA MET A 111 15.02 -3.26 -3.75
C MET A 111 15.43 -4.74 -3.69
N GLU A 112 15.60 -5.27 -2.49
CA GLU A 112 15.93 -6.68 -2.32
C GLU A 112 14.76 -7.58 -2.73
N GLU A 113 13.54 -7.21 -2.37
CA GLU A 113 12.32 -7.89 -2.79
C GLU A 113 12.19 -7.90 -4.33
N PHE A 114 12.45 -6.77 -4.99
CA PHE A 114 12.47 -6.67 -6.45
C PHE A 114 13.46 -7.68 -7.06
N LYS A 115 14.69 -7.71 -6.54
CA LYS A 115 15.70 -8.67 -7.01
C LYS A 115 15.24 -10.11 -6.82
N GLN A 116 14.73 -10.44 -5.63
CA GLN A 116 14.28 -11.80 -5.33
C GLN A 116 13.11 -12.23 -6.21
N ARG A 117 12.11 -11.38 -6.37
CA ARG A 117 10.89 -11.73 -7.11
C ARG A 117 11.06 -11.67 -8.63
N CYS A 118 11.85 -10.70 -9.13
CA CYS A 118 11.89 -10.41 -10.56
C CYS A 118 13.17 -10.88 -11.25
N LEU A 119 14.31 -10.91 -10.55
CA LEU A 119 15.62 -11.18 -11.17
C LEU A 119 16.19 -12.56 -10.80
N ASN A 120 15.98 -13.01 -9.56
CA ASN A 120 16.68 -14.16 -9.00
C ASN A 120 15.90 -15.47 -9.07
N GLN A 121 14.68 -15.46 -9.62
CA GLN A 121 13.88 -16.67 -9.77
C GLN A 121 13.46 -16.91 -11.23
N PRO A 122 13.33 -18.19 -11.64
CA PRO A 122 12.79 -18.51 -12.96
C PRO A 122 11.44 -17.82 -13.20
N TYR A 123 11.30 -17.21 -14.38
CA TYR A 123 10.07 -16.52 -14.79
C TYR A 123 9.63 -15.31 -13.91
N GLY A 124 10.49 -14.81 -13.03
CA GLY A 124 10.19 -13.68 -12.17
C GLY A 124 9.88 -12.38 -12.93
N ASP A 125 10.41 -12.25 -14.13
CA ASP A 125 10.22 -11.09 -15.01
C ASP A 125 9.00 -11.17 -15.95
N VAL A 126 8.20 -12.23 -15.90
CA VAL A 126 7.02 -12.40 -16.76
C VAL A 126 6.06 -11.21 -16.67
N GLY A 127 5.81 -10.70 -15.46
CA GLY A 127 4.97 -9.52 -15.28
C GLY A 127 5.50 -8.27 -15.98
N HIS A 128 6.82 -8.08 -16.00
CA HIS A 128 7.49 -6.95 -16.67
C HIS A 128 7.44 -7.05 -18.18
N LEU A 129 7.41 -8.26 -18.72
CA LEU A 129 7.35 -8.53 -20.14
C LEU A 129 5.91 -8.52 -20.69
N LEU A 130 4.98 -9.12 -19.96
CA LEU A 130 3.60 -9.28 -20.40
C LEU A 130 2.80 -7.98 -20.33
N ARG A 131 2.99 -7.17 -19.28
CA ARG A 131 2.21 -5.96 -19.07
C ARG A 131 2.37 -4.92 -20.19
N PRO A 132 3.58 -4.60 -20.69
CA PRO A 132 3.74 -3.69 -21.84
C PRO A 132 3.18 -4.25 -23.16
N LEU A 133 3.01 -5.57 -23.28
CA LEU A 133 2.32 -6.16 -24.43
C LEU A 133 0.79 -5.93 -24.32
N ALA A 134 0.23 -6.04 -23.12
CA ALA A 134 -1.19 -5.85 -22.88
C ALA A 134 -1.59 -4.37 -22.89
N TYR A 135 -0.80 -3.52 -22.25
CA TYR A 135 -1.08 -2.09 -22.07
C TYR A 135 0.06 -1.23 -22.63
N GLN A 136 -0.25 -0.33 -23.53
CA GLN A 136 0.74 0.55 -24.20
C GLN A 136 0.70 1.99 -23.68
N THR A 137 -0.45 2.42 -23.18
CA THR A 137 -0.66 3.80 -22.69
C THR A 137 -1.12 3.84 -21.25
N HIS A 138 -1.95 2.88 -20.83
CA HIS A 138 -2.49 2.84 -19.48
C HIS A 138 -1.40 2.48 -18.46
N PRO A 139 -1.40 3.05 -17.24
CA PRO A 139 -0.44 2.74 -16.18
C PRO A 139 -0.40 1.27 -15.74
N TYR A 140 -1.33 0.44 -16.15
CA TYR A 140 -1.26 -1.01 -15.93
C TYR A 140 -0.11 -1.70 -16.68
N GLN A 141 0.60 -0.96 -17.53
CA GLN A 141 1.78 -1.45 -18.25
C GLN A 141 2.98 -1.77 -17.33
N TRP A 142 3.01 -1.28 -16.10
CA TRP A 142 4.03 -1.67 -15.13
C TRP A 142 3.46 -2.44 -13.93
N PRO A 143 4.25 -3.36 -13.35
CA PRO A 143 3.86 -4.08 -12.16
C PRO A 143 3.95 -3.21 -10.92
N THR A 144 3.22 -3.58 -9.88
CA THR A 144 3.16 -2.88 -8.59
C THR A 144 4.53 -2.73 -7.91
N ILE A 145 5.42 -3.71 -8.10
CA ILE A 145 6.79 -3.66 -7.55
C ILE A 145 7.68 -2.60 -8.24
N GLY A 146 7.20 -2.01 -9.31
CA GLY A 146 7.91 -1.03 -10.13
C GLY A 146 8.39 -1.61 -11.46
N LYS A 147 8.55 -0.72 -12.43
CA LYS A 147 9.04 -1.05 -13.78
C LYS A 147 10.54 -1.34 -13.77
N GLU A 148 11.28 -0.54 -13.02
CA GLU A 148 12.74 -0.61 -12.96
C GLU A 148 13.23 -0.39 -11.53
N LEU A 149 14.27 -1.14 -11.15
CA LEU A 149 14.90 -1.04 -9.83
C LEU A 149 15.43 0.38 -9.54
N SER A 150 15.90 1.07 -10.58
CA SER A 150 16.42 2.44 -10.50
C SER A 150 15.38 3.45 -10.01
N HIS A 151 14.08 3.24 -10.30
CA HIS A 151 13.01 4.13 -9.83
C HIS A 151 12.91 4.13 -8.30
N ILE A 152 13.09 2.96 -7.68
CA ILE A 152 13.10 2.83 -6.21
C ILE A 152 14.44 3.33 -5.64
N ALA A 153 15.56 2.95 -6.29
CA ALA A 153 16.90 3.33 -5.82
C ALA A 153 17.10 4.85 -5.76
N ASN A 154 16.53 5.56 -6.72
CA ASN A 154 16.68 7.02 -6.85
C ASN A 154 15.53 7.82 -6.20
N ALA A 155 14.54 7.16 -5.58
CA ALA A 155 13.44 7.84 -4.92
C ALA A 155 13.94 8.81 -3.85
N THR A 156 13.59 10.08 -3.95
CA THR A 156 13.97 11.12 -3.00
C THR A 156 12.92 11.27 -1.89
N LEU A 157 13.34 11.78 -0.75
CA LEU A 157 12.43 12.04 0.36
C LEU A 157 11.33 13.06 0.00
N GLU A 158 11.64 14.02 -0.87
CA GLU A 158 10.68 15.02 -1.34
C GLU A 158 9.59 14.40 -2.22
N GLU A 159 9.97 13.53 -3.15
CA GLU A 159 9.02 12.79 -4.01
C GLU A 159 8.12 11.88 -3.18
N VAL A 160 8.71 11.19 -2.21
CA VAL A 160 8.00 10.34 -1.27
C VAL A 160 6.99 11.15 -0.46
N LYS A 161 7.37 12.29 0.11
CA LYS A 161 6.46 13.20 0.81
C LYS A 161 5.33 13.70 -0.10
N ALA A 162 5.68 14.12 -1.32
CA ALA A 162 4.69 14.61 -2.28
C ALA A 162 3.64 13.55 -2.62
N PHE A 163 4.05 12.28 -2.80
CA PHE A 163 3.15 11.17 -3.06
C PHE A 163 2.22 10.90 -1.87
N PHE A 164 2.75 10.90 -0.64
CA PHE A 164 1.95 10.74 0.57
C PHE A 164 0.89 11.83 0.70
N PHE A 165 1.30 13.10 0.67
CA PHE A 165 0.38 14.22 0.84
C PHE A 165 -0.68 14.30 -0.25
N ARG A 166 -0.39 13.74 -1.43
CA ARG A 166 -1.32 13.68 -2.54
C ARG A 166 -2.39 12.61 -2.37
N PHE A 167 -2.08 11.46 -1.80
CA PHE A 167 -2.97 10.30 -1.85
C PHE A 167 -3.38 9.74 -0.49
N TYR A 168 -2.53 9.83 0.54
CA TYR A 168 -2.78 9.22 1.86
C TYR A 168 -3.52 10.20 2.77
N ALA A 169 -4.79 10.41 2.49
CA ALA A 169 -5.66 11.36 3.20
C ALA A 169 -6.94 10.67 3.67
N PRO A 170 -7.57 11.13 4.77
CA PRO A 170 -8.79 10.53 5.31
C PRO A 170 -9.95 10.58 4.31
N ASN A 171 -10.00 11.58 3.44
CA ASN A 171 -11.02 11.70 2.40
C ASN A 171 -10.72 10.87 1.14
N ASN A 172 -9.57 10.18 1.07
CA ASN A 172 -9.21 9.19 0.06
C ASN A 172 -9.13 7.77 0.65
N ALA A 173 -9.69 7.57 1.85
CA ALA A 173 -9.64 6.31 2.57
C ALA A 173 -11.03 5.81 2.98
N ILE A 174 -11.12 4.49 3.11
CA ILE A 174 -12.24 3.79 3.73
C ILE A 174 -11.70 3.05 4.95
N LEU A 175 -12.26 3.32 6.12
CA LEU A 175 -12.03 2.54 7.33
C LEU A 175 -13.16 1.53 7.46
N ALA A 176 -12.84 0.24 7.45
CA ALA A 176 -13.75 -0.82 7.80
C ALA A 176 -13.40 -1.39 9.18
N VAL A 177 -14.40 -1.51 10.04
CA VAL A 177 -14.26 -2.04 11.40
C VAL A 177 -15.21 -3.20 11.54
N THR A 178 -14.67 -4.38 11.83
CA THR A 178 -15.45 -5.62 11.90
C THR A 178 -15.08 -6.42 13.15
N GLY A 179 -16.06 -7.02 13.80
CA GLY A 179 -15.86 -7.87 14.97
C GLY A 179 -16.73 -7.47 16.15
N ASN A 180 -16.28 -7.80 17.36
CA ASN A 180 -17.05 -7.58 18.57
C ASN A 180 -16.97 -6.14 19.08
N ILE A 181 -17.50 -5.22 18.32
CA ILE A 181 -17.59 -3.80 18.64
C ILE A 181 -18.94 -3.26 18.16
N SER A 182 -19.57 -2.35 18.91
CA SER A 182 -20.82 -1.72 18.47
C SER A 182 -20.55 -0.62 17.44
N PHE A 183 -21.57 -0.24 16.68
CA PHE A 183 -21.46 0.85 15.71
C PHE A 183 -21.15 2.18 16.40
N GLU A 184 -21.85 2.46 17.51
CA GLU A 184 -21.68 3.67 18.29
C GLU A 184 -20.26 3.82 18.83
N GLU A 185 -19.69 2.72 19.30
CA GLU A 185 -18.30 2.71 19.79
C GLU A 185 -17.30 2.88 18.64
N ALA A 186 -17.52 2.20 17.50
CA ALA A 186 -16.68 2.37 16.31
C ALA A 186 -16.71 3.82 15.79
N VAL A 187 -17.88 4.48 15.82
CA VAL A 187 -18.00 5.89 15.49
C VAL A 187 -17.23 6.75 16.48
N ALA A 188 -17.43 6.55 17.80
CA ALA A 188 -16.77 7.34 18.84
C ALA A 188 -15.24 7.24 18.76
N LEU A 189 -14.70 6.03 18.55
CA LEU A 189 -13.26 5.83 18.36
C LEU A 189 -12.75 6.45 17.06
N THR A 190 -13.53 6.36 15.98
CA THR A 190 -13.19 7.01 14.70
C THR A 190 -13.12 8.52 14.87
N GLU A 191 -14.12 9.13 15.52
CA GLU A 191 -14.13 10.56 15.78
C GLU A 191 -12.98 10.98 16.70
N LYS A 192 -12.73 10.22 17.78
CA LYS A 192 -11.65 10.50 18.72
C LYS A 192 -10.29 10.57 18.04
N TRP A 193 -9.98 9.61 17.17
CA TRP A 193 -8.65 9.42 16.62
C TRP A 193 -8.43 10.03 15.24
N PHE A 194 -9.44 10.06 14.38
CA PHE A 194 -9.29 10.52 13.00
C PHE A 194 -9.88 11.92 12.72
N ALA A 195 -10.73 12.48 13.59
CA ALA A 195 -11.39 13.74 13.29
C ALA A 195 -10.43 14.95 13.19
N SER A 196 -9.29 14.88 13.87
CA SER A 196 -8.25 15.93 13.80
C SER A 196 -7.41 15.89 12.53
N ILE A 197 -7.47 14.80 11.75
CA ILE A 197 -6.69 14.65 10.53
C ILE A 197 -7.31 15.51 9.42
N PRO A 198 -6.58 16.49 8.88
CA PRO A 198 -7.15 17.38 7.90
C PRO A 198 -7.44 16.68 6.58
N ARG A 199 -8.52 17.09 5.93
CA ARG A 199 -8.77 16.72 4.53
C ARG A 199 -7.66 17.30 3.66
N ARG A 200 -7.32 16.59 2.58
CA ARG A 200 -6.34 17.04 1.59
C ARG A 200 -7.00 17.11 0.22
N GLU A 201 -6.41 17.89 -0.66
CA GLU A 201 -6.81 17.90 -2.06
C GLU A 201 -6.28 16.62 -2.73
N VAL A 202 -7.21 15.73 -3.09
CA VAL A 202 -6.90 14.50 -3.82
C VAL A 202 -7.15 14.77 -5.30
N PRO A 203 -6.16 14.57 -6.17
CA PRO A 203 -6.31 14.89 -7.58
C PRO A 203 -7.35 13.99 -8.25
N LEU A 204 -8.11 14.59 -9.16
CA LEU A 204 -8.95 13.81 -10.06
C LEU A 204 -8.06 12.99 -10.99
N ARG A 205 -8.36 11.71 -11.12
CA ARG A 205 -7.65 10.83 -12.04
C ARG A 205 -8.10 11.10 -13.46
N ASN A 206 -7.14 11.32 -14.32
CA ASN A 206 -7.32 11.33 -15.76
C ASN A 206 -6.40 10.27 -16.37
N LEU A 207 -6.80 9.01 -16.22
CA LEU A 207 -6.02 7.89 -16.75
C LEU A 207 -6.21 7.81 -18.27
N PRO A 208 -5.14 7.60 -19.02
CA PRO A 208 -5.23 7.41 -20.46
C PRO A 208 -6.02 6.14 -20.76
N GLN A 209 -6.88 6.21 -21.76
CA GLN A 209 -7.57 5.03 -22.25
C GLN A 209 -6.66 4.23 -23.17
N GLU A 210 -6.65 2.92 -22.95
CA GLU A 210 -5.98 2.00 -23.85
C GLU A 210 -6.73 1.92 -25.17
N GLN A 211 -6.00 1.87 -26.27
CA GLN A 211 -6.62 1.64 -27.56
C GLN A 211 -7.07 0.19 -27.70
N GLU A 212 -8.12 -0.04 -28.47
CA GLU A 212 -8.60 -1.39 -28.75
C GLU A 212 -7.48 -2.22 -29.40
N GLN A 213 -7.23 -3.39 -28.84
CA GLN A 213 -6.27 -4.33 -29.41
C GLN A 213 -6.92 -5.14 -30.52
N THR A 214 -6.56 -4.84 -31.75
CA THR A 214 -7.11 -5.47 -32.97
C THR A 214 -6.25 -6.61 -33.50
N GLU A 215 -5.03 -6.77 -32.98
CA GLU A 215 -4.07 -7.77 -33.42
C GLU A 215 -3.44 -8.51 -32.24
N GLU A 216 -3.01 -9.73 -32.52
CA GLU A 216 -2.23 -10.52 -31.54
C GLU A 216 -0.88 -9.86 -31.31
N ARG A 217 -0.47 -9.77 -30.05
CA ARG A 217 0.88 -9.31 -29.67
C ARG A 217 1.64 -10.47 -29.06
N ARG A 218 2.81 -10.78 -29.62
CA ARG A 218 3.67 -11.86 -29.17
C ARG A 218 5.04 -11.35 -28.78
N LEU A 219 5.60 -11.96 -27.76
CA LEU A 219 7.01 -11.83 -27.35
C LEU A 219 7.55 -13.22 -27.07
N THR A 220 8.67 -13.55 -27.68
CA THR A 220 9.43 -14.78 -27.35
C THR A 220 10.70 -14.37 -26.63
N VAL A 221 10.94 -14.92 -25.47
CA VAL A 221 12.12 -14.62 -24.66
C VAL A 221 12.80 -15.92 -24.27
N GLU A 222 14.08 -16.05 -24.59
CA GLU A 222 14.89 -17.20 -24.17
C GLU A 222 15.36 -17.03 -22.73
N ARG A 223 15.27 -18.10 -21.94
CA ARG A 223 15.73 -18.18 -20.56
C ARG A 223 16.48 -19.49 -20.32
N ASN A 224 17.55 -19.39 -19.56
CA ASN A 224 18.31 -20.60 -19.15
C ASN A 224 17.64 -21.23 -17.91
N VAL A 225 16.51 -21.89 -18.14
CA VAL A 225 15.71 -22.56 -17.10
C VAL A 225 15.33 -23.95 -17.54
N PRO A 226 15.17 -24.91 -16.62
CA PRO A 226 14.97 -26.34 -16.97
C PRO A 226 13.55 -26.61 -17.52
N LEU A 227 12.59 -25.74 -17.34
CA LEU A 227 11.20 -25.93 -17.77
C LEU A 227 10.72 -24.78 -18.64
N VAL A 228 9.90 -25.08 -19.63
CA VAL A 228 9.21 -24.09 -20.46
C VAL A 228 7.93 -23.65 -19.77
N ALA A 229 7.66 -22.35 -19.73
CA ALA A 229 6.37 -21.78 -19.35
C ALA A 229 5.65 -21.20 -20.59
N LEU A 230 4.37 -21.47 -20.70
CA LEU A 230 3.47 -20.95 -21.74
C LEU A 230 2.43 -20.04 -21.08
#